data_ac91d0aea1b85709524adf586e99e324
#
_entry.id   ac91d0aea1b85709524adf586e99e324
#
_cell.length_a   1.000
_cell.length_b   1.000
_cell.length_c   1.000
_cell.angle_alpha   90.00
_cell.angle_beta   90.00
_cell.angle_gamma   90.00
#
_symmetry.space_group_name_H-M   'P 1'
#
loop_
_entity.id
_entity.type
_entity.pdbx_description
1 polymer ?
#
loop_
_entity_poly.entity_id
_entity_poly.type
_entity_poly.pdbx_seq_one_letter_code
_entity_poly.pdbx_strand_id
1 'polypeptide(L)'
;MLPSYYTVKGYGENEIVIEKSRFIAHVTRATTEEEAQEFIQTIKKKHWNATHNCSAYLIGENDQIQKANDDGEPSGTAGVPILEVLKKRHLKDTVVVITRYFGGIKLGAGGLIRAYGKATSEGINATGMVERRLMKVMHTKVDYTWLGKLENELRSSIYNVKEIHYLDTVEIETFVEESQTNAFTEWMVELTNGQCEVSEGKILYLEKDVG
;
A
#
# COMPACT_ATOMS: atom_id res chain seq x y z
N MET A 1 -0.83 15.75 0.41
CA MET A 1 -0.55 14.34 -0.02
C MET A 1 0.92 14.06 0.21
N LEU A 2 1.27 12.87 0.72
CA LEU A 2 2.68 12.48 0.92
C LEU A 2 3.34 12.23 -0.44
N PRO A 3 4.62 12.61 -0.61
CA PRO A 3 5.36 12.31 -1.85
C PRO A 3 5.53 10.81 -2.05
N SER A 4 5.69 10.04 -0.97
CA SER A 4 5.63 8.57 -0.99
C SER A 4 5.26 8.00 0.38
N TYR A 5 4.71 6.78 0.39
CA TYR A 5 4.47 6.01 1.61
C TYR A 5 4.32 4.52 1.30
N TYR A 6 4.46 3.68 2.35
CA TYR A 6 4.27 2.24 2.24
C TYR A 6 2.88 1.83 2.70
N THR A 7 2.29 0.87 2.01
CA THR A 7 1.04 0.20 2.38
C THR A 7 1.06 -1.26 1.89
N VAL A 8 0.02 -2.01 2.19
CA VAL A 8 -0.11 -3.38 1.69
C VAL A 8 -0.69 -3.40 0.28
N LYS A 9 -0.33 -4.42 -0.51
CA LYS A 9 -0.71 -4.55 -1.92
C LYS A 9 -2.22 -4.71 -2.12
N GLY A 10 -2.89 -5.39 -1.18
CA GLY A 10 -4.33 -5.64 -1.23
C GLY A 10 -4.75 -6.51 -0.06
N TYR A 11 -5.74 -7.41 -0.27
CA TYR A 11 -6.11 -8.41 0.72
C TYR A 11 -5.12 -9.58 0.70
N GLY A 12 -4.72 -10.02 1.90
CA GLY A 12 -3.96 -11.24 2.11
C GLY A 12 -4.37 -11.94 3.39
N GLU A 13 -4.15 -13.25 3.42
CA GLU A 13 -4.45 -14.12 4.57
C GLU A 13 -3.27 -15.05 4.81
N ASN A 14 -2.89 -15.27 6.06
CA ASN A 14 -1.86 -16.22 6.44
C ASN A 14 -2.17 -16.85 7.80
N GLU A 15 -1.95 -18.14 7.93
CA GLU A 15 -2.16 -18.87 9.19
C GLU A 15 -0.83 -19.37 9.76
N ILE A 16 -0.66 -19.17 11.06
CA ILE A 16 0.43 -19.81 11.84
C ILE A 16 -0.15 -20.54 13.05
N VAL A 17 0.55 -21.58 13.49
CA VAL A 17 0.20 -22.34 14.68
C VAL A 17 1.29 -22.17 15.73
N ILE A 18 0.88 -21.78 16.95
CA ILE A 18 1.78 -21.62 18.10
C ILE A 18 1.12 -22.29 19.29
N GLU A 19 1.81 -23.26 19.94
CA GLU A 19 1.30 -24.01 21.08
C GLU A 19 -0.16 -24.50 20.85
N LYS A 20 -0.41 -25.13 19.70
CA LYS A 20 -1.70 -25.61 19.21
C LYS A 20 -2.79 -24.56 18.98
N SER A 21 -2.55 -23.30 19.34
CA SER A 21 -3.44 -22.19 18.93
C SER A 21 -3.19 -21.82 17.49
N ARG A 22 -4.29 -21.62 16.73
CA ARG A 22 -4.23 -21.13 15.35
C ARG A 22 -4.40 -19.60 15.36
N PHE A 23 -3.52 -18.92 14.67
CA PHE A 23 -3.56 -17.47 14.46
C PHE A 23 -3.68 -17.21 12.96
N ILE A 24 -4.80 -16.66 12.53
CA ILE A 24 -5.07 -16.34 11.12
C ILE A 24 -5.02 -14.81 10.98
N ALA A 25 -4.02 -14.35 10.26
CA ALA A 25 -3.89 -12.94 9.92
C ALA A 25 -4.69 -12.62 8.67
N HIS A 26 -5.55 -11.62 8.76
CA HIS A 26 -6.26 -11.01 7.64
C HIS A 26 -5.77 -9.57 7.51
N VAL A 27 -5.20 -9.22 6.37
CA VAL A 27 -4.58 -7.92 6.13
C VAL A 27 -5.19 -7.30 4.89
N THR A 28 -5.54 -6.02 4.94
CA THR A 28 -5.97 -5.28 3.75
C THR A 28 -5.66 -3.79 3.87
N ARG A 29 -5.75 -3.09 2.76
CA ARG A 29 -5.71 -1.63 2.73
C ARG A 29 -7.06 -1.07 3.17
N ALA A 30 -7.02 0.00 3.96
CA ALA A 30 -8.19 0.81 4.31
C ALA A 30 -7.75 2.28 4.40
N THR A 31 -8.40 3.14 3.63
CA THR A 31 -8.06 4.57 3.54
C THR A 31 -8.94 5.44 4.44
N THR A 32 -10.00 4.87 4.98
CA THR A 32 -10.89 5.49 5.95
C THR A 32 -11.13 4.59 7.16
N GLU A 33 -11.57 5.18 8.28
CA GLU A 33 -11.89 4.40 9.48
C GLU A 33 -13.11 3.50 9.25
N GLU A 34 -14.07 3.95 8.44
CA GLU A 34 -15.27 3.19 8.08
C GLU A 34 -14.89 1.90 7.33
N GLU A 35 -14.01 2.00 6.33
CA GLU A 35 -13.49 0.83 5.59
C GLU A 35 -12.81 -0.16 6.53
N ALA A 36 -11.97 0.32 7.46
CA ALA A 36 -11.30 -0.54 8.43
C ALA A 36 -12.29 -1.25 9.36
N GLN A 37 -13.29 -0.54 9.86
CA GLN A 37 -14.32 -1.10 10.74
C GLN A 37 -15.21 -2.12 10.00
N GLU A 38 -15.58 -1.83 8.76
CA GLU A 38 -16.36 -2.77 7.92
C GLU A 38 -15.57 -4.07 7.68
N PHE A 39 -14.28 -3.95 7.36
CA PHE A 39 -13.41 -5.11 7.22
C PHE A 39 -13.35 -5.94 8.52
N ILE A 40 -13.11 -5.29 9.67
CA ILE A 40 -13.08 -5.96 10.97
C ILE A 40 -14.39 -6.71 11.23
N GLN A 41 -15.54 -6.09 10.98
CA GLN A 41 -16.85 -6.71 11.17
C GLN A 41 -17.05 -7.90 10.22
N THR A 42 -16.57 -7.80 8.98
CA THR A 42 -16.64 -8.90 8.00
C THR A 42 -15.85 -10.12 8.48
N ILE A 43 -14.64 -9.91 8.99
CA ILE A 43 -13.82 -10.99 9.54
C ILE A 43 -14.45 -11.57 10.81
N LYS A 44 -14.97 -10.74 11.72
CA LYS A 44 -15.68 -11.20 12.92
C LYS A 44 -16.90 -12.07 12.58
N LYS A 45 -17.66 -11.71 11.56
CA LYS A 45 -18.78 -12.53 11.08
C LYS A 45 -18.32 -13.86 10.47
N LYS A 46 -17.28 -13.84 9.65
CA LYS A 46 -16.68 -15.04 9.05
C LYS A 46 -16.17 -16.01 10.12
N HIS A 47 -15.55 -15.47 11.17
CA HIS A 47 -14.94 -16.24 12.26
C HIS A 47 -15.67 -16.03 13.61
N TRP A 48 -17.02 -16.08 13.57
CA TRP A 48 -17.87 -15.80 14.74
C TRP A 48 -17.64 -16.76 15.92
N ASN A 49 -17.13 -17.98 15.63
CA ASN A 49 -16.82 -19.01 16.63
C ASN A 49 -15.36 -19.01 17.09
N ALA A 50 -14.56 -18.05 16.62
CA ALA A 50 -13.19 -17.91 17.09
C ALA A 50 -13.15 -17.46 18.56
N THR A 51 -12.05 -17.74 19.24
CA THR A 51 -11.86 -17.32 20.63
C THR A 51 -11.73 -15.80 20.71
N HIS A 52 -10.94 -15.20 19.78
CA HIS A 52 -10.72 -13.76 19.67
C HIS A 52 -10.50 -13.35 18.22
N ASN A 53 -10.93 -12.15 17.86
CA ASN A 53 -10.64 -11.46 16.60
C ASN A 53 -10.01 -10.10 16.93
N CYS A 54 -8.74 -10.11 17.30
CA CYS A 54 -8.01 -8.91 17.67
C CYS A 54 -7.65 -8.09 16.45
N SER A 55 -7.62 -6.77 16.55
CA SER A 55 -7.40 -5.91 15.39
C SER A 55 -6.58 -4.67 15.71
N ALA A 56 -5.94 -4.13 14.67
CA ALA A 56 -5.38 -2.80 14.70
C ALA A 56 -5.39 -2.19 13.30
N TYR A 57 -5.38 -0.86 13.23
CA TYR A 57 -5.23 -0.11 11.98
C TYR A 57 -4.50 1.21 12.18
N LEU A 58 -3.85 1.65 11.09
CA LEU A 58 -3.24 2.95 10.92
C LEU A 58 -3.81 3.57 9.64
N ILE A 59 -4.37 4.78 9.75
CA ILE A 59 -4.99 5.47 8.61
C ILE A 59 -4.56 6.93 8.61
N GLY A 60 -4.32 7.43 7.40
CA GLY A 60 -4.00 8.81 7.10
C GLY A 60 -2.50 9.10 7.01
N GLU A 61 -2.19 10.20 6.38
CA GLU A 61 -0.81 10.61 6.05
C GLU A 61 0.09 10.75 7.28
N ASN A 62 -0.46 11.24 8.39
CA ASN A 62 0.26 11.47 9.64
C ASN A 62 -0.15 10.46 10.72
N ASP A 63 -0.70 9.30 10.35
CA ASP A 63 -1.17 8.26 11.27
C ASP A 63 -2.16 8.81 12.32
N GLN A 64 -2.99 9.79 11.91
CA GLN A 64 -3.90 10.49 12.81
C GLN A 64 -5.02 9.60 13.35
N ILE A 65 -5.34 8.52 12.65
CA ILE A 65 -6.30 7.52 13.11
C ILE A 65 -5.52 6.22 13.39
N GLN A 66 -5.42 5.88 14.68
CA GLN A 66 -4.76 4.66 15.13
C GLN A 66 -5.68 3.97 16.14
N LYS A 67 -5.94 2.69 15.93
CA LYS A 67 -6.69 1.89 16.89
C LYS A 67 -6.09 0.51 17.06
N ALA A 68 -6.24 -0.01 18.29
CA ALA A 68 -5.86 -1.36 18.68
C ALA A 68 -6.97 -1.94 19.55
N ASN A 69 -7.34 -3.20 19.31
CA ASN A 69 -8.41 -3.89 20.02
C ASN A 69 -7.98 -5.33 20.36
N ASP A 70 -8.00 -5.65 21.64
CA ASP A 70 -7.62 -6.97 22.17
C ASP A 70 -8.75 -8.02 22.06
N ASP A 71 -9.99 -7.60 21.78
CA ASP A 71 -11.16 -8.48 21.61
C ASP A 71 -11.28 -9.57 22.69
N GLY A 72 -11.05 -9.21 23.95
CA GLY A 72 -11.14 -10.11 25.10
C GLY A 72 -9.84 -10.85 25.46
N GLU A 73 -8.76 -10.70 24.73
CA GLU A 73 -7.43 -11.08 25.22
C GLU A 73 -7.00 -10.17 26.39
N PRO A 74 -6.05 -10.58 27.24
CA PRO A 74 -5.52 -9.70 28.27
C PRO A 74 -5.04 -8.35 27.72
N SER A 75 -5.37 -7.28 28.42
CA SER A 75 -5.11 -5.91 27.96
C SER A 75 -3.67 -5.70 27.48
N GLY A 76 -3.52 -5.17 26.26
CA GLY A 76 -2.23 -4.84 25.63
C GLY A 76 -1.45 -6.05 25.07
N THR A 77 -2.03 -7.25 25.07
CA THR A 77 -1.31 -8.46 24.62
C THR A 77 -1.55 -8.83 23.17
N ALA A 78 -2.51 -8.19 22.49
CA ALA A 78 -2.89 -8.50 21.10
C ALA A 78 -2.94 -7.27 20.21
N GLY A 79 -3.88 -6.36 20.43
CA GLY A 79 -4.10 -5.20 19.56
C GLY A 79 -2.88 -4.28 19.49
N VAL A 80 -2.25 -3.99 20.64
CA VAL A 80 -1.02 -3.16 20.67
C VAL A 80 0.14 -3.84 19.92
N PRO A 81 0.47 -5.12 20.13
CA PRO A 81 1.48 -5.81 19.32
C PRO A 81 1.22 -5.78 17.81
N ILE A 82 -0.04 -5.90 17.38
CA ILE A 82 -0.41 -5.76 15.95
C ILE A 82 -0.07 -4.35 15.47
N LEU A 83 -0.51 -3.31 16.19
CA LEU A 83 -0.28 -1.91 15.84
C LEU A 83 1.21 -1.56 15.75
N GLU A 84 2.00 -2.06 16.69
CA GLU A 84 3.45 -1.82 16.73
C GLU A 84 4.18 -2.44 15.51
N VAL A 85 3.72 -3.57 14.98
CA VAL A 85 4.26 -4.13 13.73
C VAL A 85 3.96 -3.20 12.55
N LEU A 86 2.74 -2.65 12.44
CA LEU A 86 2.38 -1.69 11.39
C LEU A 86 3.28 -0.46 11.44
N LYS A 87 3.45 0.12 12.64
CA LYS A 87 4.34 1.29 12.86
C LYS A 87 5.78 0.98 12.49
N LYS A 88 6.32 -0.14 12.97
CA LYS A 88 7.71 -0.54 12.74
C LYS A 88 8.02 -0.79 11.27
N ARG A 89 7.02 -1.21 10.49
CA ARG A 89 7.12 -1.37 9.03
C ARG A 89 6.77 -0.09 8.26
N HIS A 90 6.49 1.01 8.96
CA HIS A 90 6.10 2.30 8.37
C HIS A 90 4.88 2.22 7.44
N LEU A 91 3.98 1.24 7.69
CA LEU A 91 2.78 1.07 6.89
C LEU A 91 1.75 2.14 7.23
N LYS A 92 1.05 2.62 6.20
CA LYS A 92 -0.11 3.52 6.31
C LYS A 92 -1.32 2.89 5.63
N ASP A 93 -2.50 3.41 5.95
CA ASP A 93 -3.76 2.97 5.34
C ASP A 93 -3.91 1.44 5.36
N THR A 94 -3.60 0.83 6.50
CA THR A 94 -3.56 -0.63 6.66
C THR A 94 -4.36 -1.06 7.88
N VAL A 95 -5.21 -2.07 7.69
CA VAL A 95 -5.95 -2.75 8.75
C VAL A 95 -5.55 -4.22 8.83
N VAL A 96 -5.41 -4.72 10.05
CA VAL A 96 -5.09 -6.13 10.34
C VAL A 96 -6.09 -6.67 11.35
N VAL A 97 -6.59 -7.87 11.09
CA VAL A 97 -7.35 -8.67 12.05
C VAL A 97 -6.63 -10.00 12.25
N ILE A 98 -6.33 -10.34 13.50
CA ILE A 98 -5.78 -11.65 13.85
C ILE A 98 -6.87 -12.45 14.55
N THR A 99 -7.37 -13.46 13.85
CA THR A 99 -8.33 -14.44 14.36
C THR A 99 -7.59 -15.53 15.12
N ARG A 100 -7.92 -15.76 16.38
CA ARG A 100 -7.32 -16.82 17.20
C ARG A 100 -8.35 -17.89 17.57
N TYR A 101 -7.96 -19.14 17.34
CA TYR A 101 -8.60 -20.34 17.91
C TYR A 101 -7.69 -20.94 18.97
N PHE A 102 -8.14 -20.94 20.21
CA PHE A 102 -7.35 -21.45 21.34
C PHE A 102 -7.08 -22.94 21.24
N GLY A 103 -5.84 -23.35 21.40
CA GLY A 103 -5.39 -24.74 21.28
C GLY A 103 -5.27 -25.51 22.59
N GLY A 104 -5.79 -24.96 23.71
CA GLY A 104 -5.74 -25.61 25.03
C GLY A 104 -4.49 -25.32 25.84
N ILE A 105 -3.46 -24.69 25.27
CA ILE A 105 -2.22 -24.32 25.96
C ILE A 105 -2.15 -22.79 26.13
N LYS A 106 -2.01 -22.34 27.38
CA LYS A 106 -1.89 -20.91 27.69
C LYS A 106 -0.50 -20.38 27.33
N LEU A 107 -0.43 -19.31 26.57
CA LEU A 107 0.83 -18.67 26.15
C LEU A 107 1.42 -17.72 27.19
N GLY A 108 0.60 -17.21 28.12
CA GLY A 108 0.94 -16.10 28.99
C GLY A 108 1.07 -14.76 28.23
N ALA A 109 1.17 -13.65 28.94
CA ALA A 109 1.19 -12.31 28.34
C ALA A 109 2.35 -12.14 27.33
N GLY A 110 3.57 -12.48 27.71
CA GLY A 110 4.73 -12.39 26.81
C GLY A 110 4.65 -13.31 25.60
N GLY A 111 4.04 -14.49 25.75
CA GLY A 111 3.78 -15.43 24.65
C GLY A 111 2.75 -14.89 23.67
N LEU A 112 1.67 -14.27 24.17
CA LEU A 112 0.65 -13.63 23.34
C LEU A 112 1.22 -12.47 22.53
N ILE A 113 1.97 -11.56 23.17
CA ILE A 113 2.61 -10.43 22.48
C ILE A 113 3.47 -10.92 21.31
N ARG A 114 4.30 -11.94 21.53
CA ARG A 114 5.13 -12.51 20.46
C ARG A 114 4.31 -13.19 19.38
N ALA A 115 3.25 -13.91 19.75
CA ALA A 115 2.39 -14.63 18.80
C ALA A 115 1.63 -13.68 17.89
N TYR A 116 0.98 -12.63 18.44
CA TYR A 116 0.27 -11.62 17.65
C TYR A 116 1.22 -10.82 16.77
N GLY A 117 2.39 -10.43 17.27
CA GLY A 117 3.41 -9.74 16.48
C GLY A 117 3.92 -10.61 15.32
N LYS A 118 4.19 -11.90 15.57
CA LYS A 118 4.62 -12.85 14.54
C LYS A 118 3.52 -13.08 13.49
N ALA A 119 2.29 -13.35 13.92
CA ALA A 119 1.16 -13.56 13.01
C ALA A 119 0.95 -12.33 12.09
N THR A 120 1.04 -11.12 12.65
CA THR A 120 0.93 -9.87 11.88
C THR A 120 2.05 -9.76 10.84
N SER A 121 3.30 -10.03 11.25
CA SER A 121 4.45 -9.95 10.33
C SER A 121 4.33 -10.94 9.18
N GLU A 122 3.93 -12.18 9.45
CA GLU A 122 3.73 -13.21 8.42
C GLU A 122 2.53 -12.88 7.52
N GLY A 123 1.45 -12.33 8.09
CA GLY A 123 0.30 -11.85 7.32
C GLY A 123 0.69 -10.74 6.33
N ILE A 124 1.47 -9.75 6.78
CA ILE A 124 1.96 -8.68 5.90
C ILE A 124 2.89 -9.22 4.82
N ASN A 125 3.79 -10.16 5.16
CA ASN A 125 4.69 -10.79 4.19
C ASN A 125 3.91 -11.54 3.10
N ALA A 126 2.88 -12.29 3.49
CA ALA A 126 2.02 -13.02 2.56
C ALA A 126 1.18 -12.09 1.66
N THR A 127 0.75 -10.95 2.20
CA THR A 127 -0.01 -9.94 1.45
C THR A 127 0.87 -9.19 0.45
N GLY A 128 2.13 -8.95 0.81
CA GLY A 128 3.05 -8.09 0.08
C GLY A 128 2.86 -6.60 0.42
N MET A 129 3.94 -5.86 0.26
CA MET A 129 3.98 -4.41 0.47
C MET A 129 4.21 -3.68 -0.84
N VAL A 130 3.69 -2.47 -0.94
CA VAL A 130 3.94 -1.55 -2.04
C VAL A 130 4.38 -0.19 -1.52
N GLU A 131 5.30 0.43 -2.23
CA GLU A 131 5.56 1.86 -2.12
C GLU A 131 4.61 2.59 -3.07
N ARG A 132 3.85 3.54 -2.55
CA ARG A 132 3.02 4.47 -3.33
C ARG A 132 3.78 5.77 -3.50
N ARG A 133 4.10 6.14 -4.75
CA ARG A 133 4.76 7.40 -5.10
C ARG A 133 3.78 8.34 -5.78
N LEU A 134 3.74 9.58 -5.29
CA LEU A 134 2.91 10.62 -5.88
C LEU A 134 3.51 11.07 -7.20
N MET A 135 2.79 10.85 -8.29
CA MET A 135 3.22 11.16 -9.63
C MET A 135 2.23 12.12 -10.29
N LYS A 136 2.77 13.02 -11.08
CA LYS A 136 1.98 13.85 -12.01
C LYS A 136 1.99 13.17 -13.38
N VAL A 137 0.85 13.12 -14.04
CA VAL A 137 0.77 12.69 -15.43
C VAL A 137 1.09 13.90 -16.30
N MET A 138 2.19 13.82 -17.06
CA MET A 138 2.56 14.84 -18.03
C MET A 138 2.09 14.39 -19.41
N HIS A 139 1.46 15.28 -20.14
CA HIS A 139 0.98 15.06 -21.51
C HIS A 139 1.93 15.72 -22.48
N THR A 140 2.54 14.94 -23.38
CA THR A 140 3.41 15.44 -24.44
C THR A 140 2.78 15.17 -25.79
N LYS A 141 2.38 16.24 -26.52
CA LYS A 141 1.85 16.16 -27.89
C LYS A 141 2.97 16.43 -28.89
N VAL A 142 3.08 15.55 -29.88
CA VAL A 142 4.08 15.64 -30.95
C VAL A 142 3.52 15.12 -32.27
N ASP A 143 4.17 15.53 -33.37
CA ASP A 143 3.97 14.88 -34.66
C ASP A 143 4.50 13.42 -34.63
N TYR A 144 3.92 12.55 -35.46
CA TYR A 144 4.32 11.13 -35.59
C TYR A 144 5.80 10.94 -35.91
N THR A 145 6.44 11.90 -36.56
CA THR A 145 7.87 11.85 -36.88
C THR A 145 8.77 11.79 -35.65
N TRP A 146 8.30 12.28 -34.49
CA TRP A 146 9.04 12.27 -33.22
C TRP A 146 8.80 11.01 -32.38
N LEU A 147 7.75 10.25 -32.67
CA LEU A 147 7.32 9.14 -31.81
C LEU A 147 8.43 8.13 -31.55
N GLY A 148 9.07 7.62 -32.58
CA GLY A 148 10.12 6.59 -32.42
C GLY A 148 11.32 7.07 -31.60
N LYS A 149 11.72 8.34 -31.73
CA LYS A 149 12.77 8.93 -30.93
C LYS A 149 12.35 9.03 -29.47
N LEU A 150 11.15 9.58 -29.20
CA LEU A 150 10.64 9.77 -27.84
C LEU A 150 10.41 8.44 -27.12
N GLU A 151 9.85 7.42 -27.78
CA GLU A 151 9.70 6.09 -27.19
C GLU A 151 11.05 5.49 -26.78
N ASN A 152 12.08 5.62 -27.62
CA ASN A 152 13.41 5.12 -27.32
C ASN A 152 14.05 5.85 -26.13
N GLU A 153 13.97 7.17 -26.12
CA GLU A 153 14.52 8.00 -25.03
C GLU A 153 13.78 7.76 -23.70
N LEU A 154 12.44 7.72 -23.72
CA LEU A 154 11.65 7.43 -22.52
C LEU A 154 11.93 6.03 -21.98
N ARG A 155 12.10 5.01 -22.84
CA ARG A 155 12.41 3.64 -22.42
C ARG A 155 13.75 3.54 -21.68
N SER A 156 14.72 4.36 -22.03
CA SER A 156 16.05 4.41 -21.38
C SER A 156 16.14 5.40 -20.23
N SER A 157 15.08 6.14 -19.95
CA SER A 157 15.01 7.17 -18.91
C SER A 157 14.49 6.62 -17.57
N ILE A 158 14.44 7.51 -16.58
CA ILE A 158 13.79 7.25 -15.28
C ILE A 158 12.25 7.41 -15.35
N TYR A 159 11.73 7.95 -16.43
CA TYR A 159 10.31 8.25 -16.58
C TYR A 159 9.54 7.06 -17.14
N ASN A 160 8.38 6.77 -16.57
CA ASN A 160 7.54 5.66 -17.01
C ASN A 160 6.40 6.16 -17.90
N VAL A 161 6.33 5.66 -19.13
CA VAL A 161 5.20 5.91 -20.02
C VAL A 161 3.97 5.25 -19.42
N LYS A 162 2.89 6.03 -19.26
CA LYS A 162 1.60 5.54 -18.79
C LYS A 162 0.76 5.02 -19.95
N GLU A 163 0.64 5.83 -21.01
CA GLU A 163 -0.17 5.52 -22.19
C GLU A 163 0.28 6.35 -23.39
N ILE A 164 0.04 5.85 -24.59
CA ILE A 164 0.26 6.58 -25.84
C ILE A 164 -1.05 6.59 -26.62
N HIS A 165 -1.53 7.78 -26.96
CA HIS A 165 -2.75 7.99 -27.73
C HIS A 165 -2.39 8.38 -29.17
N TYR A 166 -2.91 7.62 -30.13
CA TYR A 166 -2.69 7.80 -31.57
C TYR A 166 -3.91 8.50 -32.16
N LEU A 167 -3.80 9.83 -32.30
CA LEU A 167 -4.83 10.71 -32.87
C LEU A 167 -4.28 11.40 -34.12
N ASP A 168 -4.76 12.60 -34.45
CA ASP A 168 -4.18 13.42 -35.53
C ASP A 168 -2.71 13.76 -35.24
N THR A 169 -2.38 13.89 -33.98
CA THR A 169 -1.02 13.92 -33.42
C THR A 169 -0.87 12.81 -32.41
N VAL A 170 0.35 12.51 -31.98
CA VAL A 170 0.59 11.56 -30.88
C VAL A 170 0.61 12.30 -29.56
N GLU A 171 -0.12 11.79 -28.56
CA GLU A 171 -0.04 12.25 -27.19
C GLU A 171 0.53 11.13 -26.31
N ILE A 172 1.65 11.42 -25.64
CA ILE A 172 2.33 10.52 -24.71
C ILE A 172 2.04 10.97 -23.29
N GLU A 173 1.37 10.12 -22.50
CA GLU A 173 1.19 10.31 -21.06
C GLU A 173 2.35 9.67 -20.31
N THR A 174 3.03 10.45 -19.49
CA THR A 174 4.23 10.01 -18.74
C THR A 174 4.08 10.31 -17.26
N PHE A 175 4.42 9.34 -16.40
CA PHE A 175 4.50 9.56 -14.96
C PHE A 175 5.78 10.29 -14.59
N VAL A 176 5.64 11.43 -13.93
CA VAL A 176 6.75 12.29 -13.50
C VAL A 176 6.54 12.69 -12.04
N GLU A 177 7.58 12.60 -11.21
CA GLU A 177 7.53 13.14 -9.85
C GLU A 177 7.34 14.67 -9.91
N GLU A 178 6.55 15.23 -8.99
CA GLU A 178 6.21 16.66 -8.99
C GLU A 178 7.46 17.56 -9.00
N SER A 179 8.51 17.17 -8.28
CA SER A 179 9.79 17.88 -8.26
C SER A 179 10.54 17.88 -9.58
N GLN A 180 10.16 17.01 -10.51
CA GLN A 180 10.85 16.77 -11.79
C GLN A 180 10.08 17.30 -13.01
N THR A 181 8.91 17.88 -12.84
CA THR A 181 8.04 18.30 -13.94
C THR A 181 8.70 19.34 -14.85
N ASN A 182 9.42 20.31 -14.27
CA ASN A 182 10.15 21.31 -15.05
C ASN A 182 11.30 20.68 -15.85
N ALA A 183 12.11 19.84 -15.21
CA ALA A 183 13.22 19.14 -15.87
C ALA A 183 12.72 18.22 -17.00
N PHE A 184 11.59 17.53 -16.77
CA PHE A 184 10.94 16.72 -17.80
C PHE A 184 10.47 17.59 -18.99
N THR A 185 9.84 18.71 -18.72
CA THR A 185 9.36 19.63 -19.77
C THR A 185 10.53 20.17 -20.62
N GLU A 186 11.59 20.62 -19.98
CA GLU A 186 12.81 21.09 -20.66
C GLU A 186 13.41 19.97 -21.52
N TRP A 187 13.52 18.78 -21.00
CA TRP A 187 14.04 17.62 -21.71
C TRP A 187 13.19 17.25 -22.95
N MET A 188 11.85 17.26 -22.86
CA MET A 188 10.96 17.02 -24.00
C MET A 188 11.12 18.10 -25.09
N VAL A 189 11.24 19.37 -24.69
CA VAL A 189 11.48 20.49 -25.60
C VAL A 189 12.82 20.32 -26.33
N GLU A 190 13.88 19.93 -25.61
CA GLU A 190 15.21 19.70 -26.20
C GLU A 190 15.18 18.51 -27.20
N LEU A 191 14.58 17.39 -26.82
CA LEU A 191 14.48 16.18 -27.65
C LEU A 191 13.76 16.45 -28.99
N THR A 192 12.76 17.34 -28.96
CA THR A 192 11.93 17.66 -30.14
C THR A 192 12.32 18.95 -30.84
N ASN A 193 13.44 19.58 -30.46
CA ASN A 193 13.83 20.91 -30.96
C ASN A 193 12.70 21.95 -30.85
N GLY A 194 11.95 21.90 -29.76
CA GLY A 194 10.81 22.79 -29.51
C GLY A 194 9.51 22.41 -30.24
N GLN A 195 9.46 21.27 -30.92
CA GLN A 195 8.30 20.83 -31.69
C GLN A 195 7.39 19.89 -30.89
N CYS A 196 7.15 20.21 -29.62
CA CYS A 196 6.20 19.53 -28.76
C CYS A 196 5.38 20.54 -27.95
N GLU A 197 4.21 20.10 -27.52
CA GLU A 197 3.41 20.78 -26.50
C GLU A 197 3.38 19.89 -25.27
N VAL A 198 3.86 20.43 -24.13
CA VAL A 198 3.87 19.71 -22.84
C VAL A 198 2.89 20.38 -21.89
N SER A 199 2.01 19.59 -21.30
CA SER A 199 1.05 20.07 -20.31
C SER A 199 0.96 19.14 -19.09
N GLU A 200 0.54 19.70 -17.96
CA GLU A 200 0.35 18.96 -16.72
C GLU A 200 -1.07 18.39 -16.66
N GLY A 201 -1.18 17.11 -16.32
CA GLY A 201 -2.44 16.42 -16.09
C GLY A 201 -2.71 16.14 -14.60
N LYS A 202 -3.44 15.06 -14.35
CA LYS A 202 -3.83 14.67 -12.99
C LYS A 202 -2.65 14.17 -12.16
N ILE A 203 -2.81 14.28 -10.83
CA ILE A 203 -1.90 13.68 -9.85
C ILE A 203 -2.50 12.35 -9.38
N LEU A 204 -1.67 11.33 -9.27
CA LEU A 204 -2.07 10.02 -8.77
C LEU A 204 -0.88 9.29 -8.13
N TYR A 205 -1.17 8.25 -7.35
CA TYR A 205 -0.12 7.38 -6.82
C TYR A 205 0.18 6.23 -7.77
N LEU A 206 1.47 6.11 -8.13
CA LEU A 206 2.02 4.92 -8.79
C LEU A 206 2.50 3.94 -7.73
N GLU A 207 2.12 2.67 -7.87
CA GLU A 207 2.51 1.61 -6.92
C GLU A 207 3.69 0.81 -7.46
N LYS A 208 4.66 0.56 -6.59
CA LYS A 208 5.82 -0.29 -6.85
C LYS A 208 5.93 -1.34 -5.76
N ASP A 209 6.03 -2.61 -6.15
CA ASP A 209 6.24 -3.71 -5.22
C ASP A 209 7.54 -3.49 -4.42
N VAL A 210 7.46 -3.71 -3.11
CA VAL A 210 8.60 -3.70 -2.19
C VAL A 210 8.86 -5.15 -1.83
N GLY A 211 9.93 -5.72 -2.40
CA GLY A 211 10.34 -7.11 -2.21
C GLY A 211 11.00 -7.37 -0.87
#